data_314749983e4f933757f4ad9fdff0e1e0
#
_entry.id   314749983e4f933757f4ad9fdff0e1e0
#
_cell.length_a   1.000
_cell.length_b   1.000
_cell.length_c   1.000
_cell.angle_alpha   90.00
_cell.angle_beta   90.00
_cell.angle_gamma   90.00
#
_symmetry.space_group_name_H-M   'P 1'
#
loop_
_entity.id
_entity.type
_entity.pdbx_description
1 polymer ?
#
loop_
_entity_poly.entity_id
_entity_poly.type
_entity_poly.pdbx_seq_one_letter_code
_entity_poly.pdbx_strand_id
1 'polypeptide(L)'
;MEGTMNAVHCVGREEPWQYVEDAPIPQIKDDEVLLEIKACGICGTDHSLHRGQEALFNSYDIHFPAVFGHEFSGVIAEVGKNAPSNLKVGMRVTANPVLFDNTCSYCDKGMVNICDNRPFYGTDLPGAFAKYMPMRATNVIPLPDDVSFVQGALLEPLGVALNAVERVHPEPGDTALVMGPGPIGLLMIAVLKQAYGIQKVICSGLAMDTKRLQVAEQLCLLYTSPSPRD
;
A
#
# COMPACT_ATOMS: atom_id res chain seq x y z
N MET A 1 -20.57 12.55 -7.16
CA MET A 1 -21.23 11.48 -7.96
C MET A 1 -22.29 10.80 -7.09
N GLU A 2 -23.50 10.54 -7.59
CA GLU A 2 -24.55 9.84 -6.84
C GLU A 2 -24.74 8.41 -7.37
N GLY A 3 -25.21 7.48 -6.52
CA GLY A 3 -25.46 6.09 -6.90
C GLY A 3 -24.86 5.08 -5.92
N THR A 4 -24.80 3.84 -6.38
CA THR A 4 -24.24 2.71 -5.62
C THR A 4 -23.03 2.10 -6.33
N MET A 5 -22.24 1.34 -5.59
CA MET A 5 -21.02 0.70 -6.08
C MET A 5 -20.81 -0.66 -5.43
N ASN A 6 -19.96 -1.47 -6.04
CA ASN A 6 -19.48 -2.71 -5.47
C ASN A 6 -18.40 -2.39 -4.42
N ALA A 7 -18.45 -3.07 -3.27
CA ALA A 7 -17.47 -2.97 -2.20
C ALA A 7 -17.35 -4.29 -1.42
N VAL A 8 -16.26 -4.43 -0.68
CA VAL A 8 -16.11 -5.48 0.34
C VAL A 8 -16.23 -4.82 1.71
N HIS A 9 -17.27 -5.16 2.44
CA HIS A 9 -17.54 -4.66 3.78
C HIS A 9 -17.03 -5.62 4.84
N CYS A 10 -16.29 -5.11 5.80
CA CYS A 10 -16.11 -5.73 7.11
C CYS A 10 -17.16 -5.13 8.04
N VAL A 11 -18.09 -5.94 8.52
CA VAL A 11 -19.22 -5.50 9.36
C VAL A 11 -18.98 -5.71 10.85
N GLY A 12 -17.89 -6.40 11.18
CA GLY A 12 -17.48 -6.67 12.57
C GLY A 12 -16.22 -7.53 12.59
N ARG A 13 -15.51 -7.52 13.73
CA ARG A 13 -14.23 -8.21 13.88
C ARG A 13 -14.30 -9.73 13.66
N GLU A 14 -15.38 -10.37 14.13
CA GLU A 14 -15.58 -11.82 14.07
C GLU A 14 -16.49 -12.24 12.90
N GLU A 15 -16.97 -11.28 12.14
CA GLU A 15 -17.88 -11.50 11.04
C GLU A 15 -17.13 -11.68 9.72
N PRO A 16 -17.59 -12.57 8.83
CA PRO A 16 -17.00 -12.72 7.52
C PRO A 16 -17.15 -11.42 6.70
N TRP A 17 -16.14 -11.08 5.94
CA TRP A 17 -16.22 -9.95 5.01
C TRP A 17 -17.27 -10.23 3.93
N GLN A 18 -18.04 -9.21 3.57
CA GLN A 18 -19.19 -9.31 2.70
C GLN A 18 -18.96 -8.53 1.41
N TYR A 19 -19.13 -9.20 0.27
CA TYR A 19 -19.22 -8.50 -1.00
C TYR A 19 -20.63 -7.92 -1.14
N VAL A 20 -20.73 -6.63 -1.42
CA VAL A 20 -21.98 -5.89 -1.63
C VAL A 20 -21.93 -5.14 -2.96
N GLU A 21 -23.08 -5.00 -3.62
CA GLU A 21 -23.21 -4.33 -4.93
C GLU A 21 -23.92 -2.98 -4.83
N ASP A 22 -24.43 -2.65 -3.66
CA ASP A 22 -25.29 -1.49 -3.41
C ASP A 22 -24.71 -0.53 -2.36
N ALA A 23 -23.41 -0.64 -2.05
CA ALA A 23 -22.73 0.32 -1.18
C ALA A 23 -22.87 1.75 -1.75
N PRO A 24 -23.17 2.77 -0.93
CA PRO A 24 -23.27 4.13 -1.43
C PRO A 24 -21.93 4.63 -1.96
N ILE A 25 -21.91 5.32 -3.09
CA ILE A 25 -20.71 6.03 -3.57
C ILE A 25 -20.41 7.15 -2.59
N PRO A 26 -19.19 7.21 -2.03
CA PRO A 26 -18.84 8.24 -1.06
C PRO A 26 -18.88 9.64 -1.66
N GLN A 27 -19.40 10.60 -0.90
CA GLN A 27 -19.33 12.01 -1.26
C GLN A 27 -17.99 12.56 -0.83
N ILE A 28 -17.32 13.28 -1.72
CA ILE A 28 -16.02 13.88 -1.43
C ILE A 28 -16.17 15.24 -0.75
N LYS A 29 -15.20 15.60 0.09
CA LYS A 29 -15.04 16.96 0.61
C LYS A 29 -14.38 17.87 -0.43
N ASP A 30 -14.36 19.15 -0.12
CA ASP A 30 -13.80 20.18 -1.02
C ASP A 30 -12.31 19.97 -1.34
N ASP A 31 -11.55 19.37 -0.41
CA ASP A 31 -10.10 19.12 -0.50
C ASP A 31 -9.77 17.66 -0.88
N GLU A 32 -10.78 16.90 -1.31
CA GLU A 32 -10.65 15.50 -1.70
C GLU A 32 -10.85 15.29 -3.20
N VAL A 33 -10.47 14.12 -3.66
CA VAL A 33 -10.84 13.56 -4.96
C VAL A 33 -11.58 12.24 -4.77
N LEU A 34 -12.42 11.87 -5.72
CA LEU A 34 -12.97 10.52 -5.81
C LEU A 34 -12.13 9.72 -6.79
N LEU A 35 -11.59 8.59 -6.35
CA LEU A 35 -10.83 7.67 -7.19
C LEU A 35 -11.70 6.51 -7.63
N GLU A 36 -11.72 6.21 -8.92
CA GLU A 36 -12.19 4.94 -9.45
C GLU A 36 -11.02 3.95 -9.41
N ILE A 37 -11.10 2.96 -8.51
CA ILE A 37 -10.04 1.99 -8.28
C ILE A 37 -9.93 1.02 -9.47
N LYS A 38 -8.72 0.81 -9.95
CA LYS A 38 -8.41 -0.09 -11.08
C LYS A 38 -7.59 -1.31 -10.65
N ALA A 39 -6.78 -1.18 -9.60
CA ALA A 39 -6.05 -2.27 -8.98
C ALA A 39 -5.87 -1.98 -7.47
N CYS A 40 -5.97 -3.03 -6.66
CA CYS A 40 -5.65 -2.98 -5.24
C CYS A 40 -4.94 -4.27 -4.84
N GLY A 41 -3.79 -4.14 -4.16
CA GLY A 41 -3.08 -5.24 -3.52
C GLY A 41 -3.77 -5.66 -2.22
N ILE A 42 -3.44 -6.86 -1.76
CA ILE A 42 -3.87 -7.39 -0.47
C ILE A 42 -2.64 -7.48 0.44
N CYS A 43 -2.58 -6.60 1.42
CA CYS A 43 -1.51 -6.57 2.41
C CYS A 43 -1.64 -7.73 3.43
N GLY A 44 -0.53 -8.08 4.06
CA GLY A 44 -0.55 -8.95 5.23
C GLY A 44 -1.42 -8.42 6.37
N THR A 45 -1.53 -7.09 6.50
CA THR A 45 -2.44 -6.42 7.44
C THR A 45 -3.91 -6.74 7.13
N ASP A 46 -4.33 -6.63 5.86
CA ASP A 46 -5.70 -6.98 5.45
C ASP A 46 -6.02 -8.45 5.76
N HIS A 47 -5.08 -9.35 5.47
CA HIS A 47 -5.22 -10.77 5.78
C HIS A 47 -5.38 -11.01 7.30
N SER A 48 -4.60 -10.32 8.11
CA SER A 48 -4.66 -10.46 9.57
C SER A 48 -5.95 -9.86 10.15
N LEU A 49 -6.42 -8.73 9.62
CA LEU A 49 -7.73 -8.15 9.95
C LEU A 49 -8.87 -9.09 9.54
N HIS A 50 -8.82 -9.68 8.33
CA HIS A 50 -9.80 -10.67 7.90
C HIS A 50 -9.89 -11.88 8.84
N ARG A 51 -8.78 -12.26 9.49
CA ARG A 51 -8.73 -13.34 10.48
C ARG A 51 -9.12 -12.90 11.90
N GLY A 52 -9.58 -11.68 12.09
CA GLY A 52 -10.02 -11.16 13.39
C GLY A 52 -8.88 -10.95 14.39
N GLN A 53 -7.63 -10.71 13.93
CA GLN A 53 -6.48 -10.55 14.83
C GLN A 53 -6.64 -9.31 15.73
N GLU A 54 -6.89 -9.55 17.01
CA GLU A 54 -7.28 -8.54 18.00
C GLU A 54 -6.28 -7.38 18.11
N ALA A 55 -4.99 -7.67 18.15
CA ALA A 55 -3.96 -6.66 18.29
C ALA A 55 -3.99 -5.63 17.17
N LEU A 56 -4.32 -6.06 15.92
CA LEU A 56 -4.44 -5.15 14.80
C LEU A 56 -5.73 -4.33 14.86
N PHE A 57 -6.87 -4.95 15.20
CA PHE A 57 -8.12 -4.19 15.40
C PHE A 57 -7.97 -3.11 16.46
N ASN A 58 -7.23 -3.36 17.53
CA ASN A 58 -6.97 -2.39 18.60
C ASN A 58 -5.93 -1.31 18.22
N SER A 59 -5.21 -1.49 17.09
CA SER A 59 -4.20 -0.55 16.64
C SER A 59 -4.76 0.54 15.72
N TYR A 60 -6.01 0.40 15.26
CA TYR A 60 -6.67 1.31 14.33
C TYR A 60 -8.02 1.76 14.87
N ASP A 61 -8.48 2.94 14.45
CA ASP A 61 -9.81 3.49 14.76
C ASP A 61 -10.83 3.03 13.70
N ILE A 62 -11.18 1.75 13.75
CA ILE A 62 -12.03 1.11 12.72
C ILE A 62 -13.51 1.36 13.02
N HIS A 63 -14.21 1.97 12.08
CA HIS A 63 -15.65 2.21 12.11
C HIS A 63 -16.38 1.26 11.16
N PHE A 64 -17.28 0.43 11.70
CA PHE A 64 -18.05 -0.54 10.92
C PHE A 64 -19.33 0.06 10.30
N PRO A 65 -19.75 -0.32 9.08
CA PRO A 65 -19.02 -1.22 8.18
C PRO A 65 -17.78 -0.55 7.59
N ALA A 66 -16.63 -1.24 7.67
CA ALA A 66 -15.35 -0.75 7.15
C ALA A 66 -15.05 -1.30 5.75
N VAL A 67 -14.40 -0.50 4.92
CA VAL A 67 -13.81 -0.92 3.65
C VAL A 67 -12.29 -0.83 3.79
N PHE A 68 -11.60 -1.97 3.69
CA PHE A 68 -10.15 -2.04 3.80
C PHE A 68 -9.45 -1.89 2.44
N GLY A 69 -8.12 -2.12 2.40
CA GLY A 69 -7.29 -2.02 1.21
C GLY A 69 -6.59 -0.66 1.07
N HIS A 70 -5.27 -0.68 1.05
CA HIS A 70 -4.43 0.52 1.04
C HIS A 70 -3.31 0.52 -0.01
N GLU A 71 -3.14 -0.57 -0.74
CA GLU A 71 -2.16 -0.74 -1.82
C GLU A 71 -2.88 -0.59 -3.18
N PHE A 72 -3.12 0.64 -3.65
CA PHE A 72 -4.04 0.85 -4.76
C PHE A 72 -3.53 1.81 -5.84
N SER A 73 -4.19 1.73 -6.99
CA SER A 73 -4.11 2.71 -8.07
C SER A 73 -5.44 2.81 -8.81
N GLY A 74 -5.66 3.93 -9.47
CA GLY A 74 -6.92 4.17 -10.16
C GLY A 74 -6.90 5.41 -11.02
N VAL A 75 -8.09 5.92 -11.29
CA VAL A 75 -8.33 7.12 -12.10
C VAL A 75 -9.16 8.11 -11.28
N ILE A 76 -8.84 9.38 -11.35
CA ILE A 76 -9.65 10.45 -10.73
C ILE A 76 -11.00 10.52 -11.43
N ALA A 77 -12.08 10.25 -10.70
CA ALA A 77 -13.47 10.32 -11.18
C ALA A 77 -14.12 11.67 -10.87
N GLU A 78 -13.77 12.31 -9.75
CA GLU A 78 -14.27 13.62 -9.32
C GLU A 78 -13.20 14.39 -8.58
N VAL A 79 -13.20 15.74 -8.65
CA VAL A 79 -12.23 16.61 -8.01
C VAL A 79 -12.97 17.65 -7.18
N GLY A 80 -12.65 17.74 -5.91
CA GLY A 80 -13.18 18.74 -5.00
C GLY A 80 -12.71 20.16 -5.37
N LYS A 81 -13.51 21.15 -5.05
CA LYS A 81 -13.31 22.57 -5.49
C LYS A 81 -12.03 23.21 -4.94
N ASN A 82 -11.50 22.72 -3.81
CA ASN A 82 -10.28 23.21 -3.16
C ASN A 82 -9.09 22.28 -3.39
N ALA A 83 -9.22 21.25 -4.25
CA ALA A 83 -8.12 20.39 -4.62
C ALA A 83 -7.06 21.14 -5.45
N PRO A 84 -5.78 20.69 -5.43
CA PRO A 84 -4.73 21.26 -6.27
C PRO A 84 -5.12 21.33 -7.75
N SER A 85 -4.90 22.47 -8.41
CA SER A 85 -5.37 22.77 -9.78
C SER A 85 -4.74 21.90 -10.88
N ASN A 86 -3.65 21.22 -10.57
CA ASN A 86 -3.01 20.24 -11.46
C ASN A 86 -3.72 18.89 -11.51
N LEU A 87 -4.62 18.58 -10.55
CA LEU A 87 -5.39 17.35 -10.57
C LEU A 87 -6.64 17.50 -11.45
N LYS A 88 -6.89 16.50 -12.30
CA LYS A 88 -8.00 16.51 -13.26
C LYS A 88 -8.69 15.16 -13.32
N VAL A 89 -9.98 15.14 -13.59
CA VAL A 89 -10.73 13.94 -13.92
C VAL A 89 -10.06 13.22 -15.09
N GLY A 90 -9.97 11.91 -15.00
CA GLY A 90 -9.30 11.05 -15.98
C GLY A 90 -7.81 10.82 -15.73
N MET A 91 -7.16 11.53 -14.79
CA MET A 91 -5.76 11.28 -14.46
C MET A 91 -5.58 9.92 -13.81
N ARG A 92 -4.55 9.20 -14.24
CA ARG A 92 -4.07 7.94 -13.65
C ARG A 92 -3.24 8.25 -12.42
N VAL A 93 -3.56 7.63 -11.30
CA VAL A 93 -2.96 7.98 -10.00
C VAL A 93 -2.80 6.77 -9.09
N THR A 94 -1.89 6.89 -8.15
CA THR A 94 -1.86 6.23 -6.84
C THR A 94 -1.91 7.30 -5.76
N ALA A 95 -1.78 6.93 -4.49
CA ALA A 95 -1.70 7.92 -3.41
C ALA A 95 -0.91 7.37 -2.21
N ASN A 96 -0.41 8.29 -1.37
CA ASN A 96 0.08 7.94 -0.04
C ASN A 96 -1.12 7.73 0.90
N PRO A 97 -1.36 6.53 1.44
CA PRO A 97 -2.52 6.27 2.29
C PRO A 97 -2.41 6.87 3.70
N VAL A 98 -1.24 7.37 4.10
CA VAL A 98 -1.01 7.96 5.42
C VAL A 98 -1.41 9.43 5.42
N LEU A 99 -2.28 9.84 6.33
CA LEU A 99 -2.54 11.25 6.62
C LEU A 99 -1.68 11.73 7.79
N PHE A 100 -1.55 13.04 7.91
CA PHE A 100 -0.90 13.73 9.04
C PHE A 100 -1.53 15.11 9.22
N ASP A 101 -1.44 15.65 10.41
CA ASP A 101 -2.15 16.88 10.80
C ASP A 101 -1.24 18.12 10.97
N ASN A 102 0.07 17.97 10.87
CA ASN A 102 1.07 19.02 11.09
C ASN A 102 1.02 19.66 12.49
N THR A 103 0.59 18.93 13.53
CA THR A 103 0.43 19.49 14.87
C THR A 103 1.45 18.98 15.90
N CYS A 104 2.18 17.91 15.60
CA CYS A 104 3.10 17.30 16.54
C CYS A 104 4.58 17.60 16.22
N SER A 105 5.44 17.36 17.20
CA SER A 105 6.89 17.60 17.09
C SER A 105 7.60 16.80 15.99
N TYR A 106 7.00 15.70 15.52
CA TYR A 106 7.51 14.93 14.38
C TYR A 106 7.20 15.65 13.07
N CYS A 107 6.01 16.20 12.93
CA CYS A 107 5.62 17.00 11.77
C CYS A 107 6.51 18.25 11.63
N ASP A 108 6.83 18.93 12.73
CA ASP A 108 7.76 20.08 12.75
C ASP A 108 9.16 19.74 12.21
N LYS A 109 9.57 18.48 12.32
CA LYS A 109 10.85 17.95 11.81
C LYS A 109 10.75 17.35 10.41
N GLY A 110 9.59 17.43 9.76
CA GLY A 110 9.32 16.80 8.46
C GLY A 110 9.15 15.28 8.52
N MET A 111 9.07 14.69 9.71
CA MET A 111 8.90 13.24 9.92
C MET A 111 7.41 12.87 9.96
N VAL A 112 6.66 13.28 8.94
CA VAL A 112 5.20 13.15 8.87
C VAL A 112 4.70 11.70 8.87
N ASN A 113 5.54 10.77 8.44
CA ASN A 113 5.26 9.33 8.45
C ASN A 113 5.15 8.71 9.85
N ILE A 114 5.59 9.42 10.87
CA ILE A 114 5.45 9.06 12.29
C ILE A 114 4.69 10.12 13.10
N CYS A 115 3.82 10.87 12.44
CA CYS A 115 2.91 11.80 13.10
C CYS A 115 2.10 11.09 14.20
N ASP A 116 1.91 11.75 15.35
CA ASP A 116 1.13 11.18 16.46
C ASP A 116 -0.34 10.96 16.07
N ASN A 117 -0.88 11.82 15.21
CA ASN A 117 -2.22 11.71 14.64
C ASN A 117 -2.12 11.45 13.13
N ARG A 118 -2.06 10.17 12.76
CA ARG A 118 -1.89 9.72 11.37
C ARG A 118 -2.96 8.71 10.95
N PRO A 119 -4.19 9.14 10.70
CA PRO A 119 -5.19 8.26 10.15
C PRO A 119 -4.73 7.61 8.85
N PHE A 120 -5.13 6.37 8.63
CA PHE A 120 -4.65 5.57 7.52
C PHE A 120 -5.83 5.11 6.66
N TYR A 121 -5.78 5.41 5.37
CA TYR A 121 -6.77 4.94 4.41
C TYR A 121 -6.69 3.42 4.27
N GLY A 122 -7.85 2.76 4.31
CA GLY A 122 -7.94 1.31 4.29
C GLY A 122 -7.84 0.65 5.65
N THR A 123 -7.90 1.43 6.75
CA THR A 123 -8.10 0.97 8.13
C THR A 123 -8.95 1.96 8.91
N ASP A 124 -8.42 3.13 9.30
CA ASP A 124 -9.16 4.18 10.02
C ASP A 124 -10.13 4.95 9.10
N LEU A 125 -9.82 4.98 7.82
CA LEU A 125 -10.58 5.66 6.78
C LEU A 125 -10.95 4.69 5.66
N PRO A 126 -11.98 5.00 4.83
CA PRO A 126 -12.38 4.12 3.72
C PRO A 126 -11.22 3.74 2.82
N GLY A 127 -11.13 2.45 2.46
CA GLY A 127 -10.09 1.87 1.63
C GLY A 127 -10.52 1.51 0.21
N ALA A 128 -9.64 0.81 -0.47
CA ALA A 128 -9.72 0.54 -1.90
C ALA A 128 -10.35 -0.82 -2.28
N PHE A 129 -10.84 -1.61 -1.30
CA PHE A 129 -11.66 -2.79 -1.64
C PHE A 129 -13.08 -2.39 -2.02
N ALA A 130 -13.19 -1.33 -2.82
CA ALA A 130 -14.42 -0.79 -3.40
C ALA A 130 -14.14 -0.21 -4.78
N LYS A 131 -15.21 -0.02 -5.57
CA LYS A 131 -15.07 0.58 -6.89
C LYS A 131 -14.63 2.04 -6.83
N TYR A 132 -15.11 2.78 -5.83
CA TYR A 132 -14.75 4.18 -5.62
C TYR A 132 -14.27 4.40 -4.18
N MET A 133 -13.30 5.31 -4.04
CA MET A 133 -12.66 5.65 -2.77
C MET A 133 -12.43 7.16 -2.70
N PRO A 134 -12.83 7.85 -1.60
CA PRO A 134 -12.46 9.24 -1.38
C PRO A 134 -11.01 9.30 -0.92
N MET A 135 -10.28 10.32 -1.38
CA MET A 135 -8.86 10.50 -1.04
C MET A 135 -8.55 11.98 -0.89
N ARG A 136 -7.79 12.35 0.14
CA ARG A 136 -7.26 13.72 0.26
C ARG A 136 -6.42 14.05 -0.98
N ALA A 137 -6.75 15.16 -1.64
CA ALA A 137 -6.16 15.51 -2.92
C ALA A 137 -4.64 15.73 -2.86
N THR A 138 -4.11 16.24 -1.73
CA THR A 138 -2.67 16.43 -1.54
C THR A 138 -1.87 15.14 -1.39
N ASN A 139 -2.51 14.01 -1.14
CA ASN A 139 -1.88 12.70 -1.04
C ASN A 139 -1.79 11.96 -2.37
N VAL A 140 -2.47 12.49 -3.41
CA VAL A 140 -2.54 11.87 -4.74
C VAL A 140 -1.23 12.05 -5.50
N ILE A 141 -0.77 10.98 -6.13
CA ILE A 141 0.47 10.91 -6.90
C ILE A 141 0.13 10.48 -8.33
N PRO A 142 0.37 11.34 -9.35
CA PRO A 142 0.18 10.97 -10.74
C PRO A 142 1.05 9.78 -11.14
N LEU A 143 0.48 8.83 -11.88
CA LEU A 143 1.21 7.72 -12.48
C LEU A 143 1.71 8.09 -13.88
N PRO A 144 2.98 7.81 -14.21
CA PRO A 144 3.46 7.86 -15.58
C PRO A 144 2.65 6.95 -16.53
N ASP A 145 2.59 7.30 -17.81
CA ASP A 145 1.77 6.58 -18.79
C ASP A 145 2.23 5.13 -19.03
N ASP A 146 3.52 4.85 -18.85
CA ASP A 146 4.15 3.54 -19.00
C ASP A 146 4.01 2.65 -17.74
N VAL A 147 3.54 3.18 -16.63
CA VAL A 147 3.27 2.42 -15.39
C VAL A 147 1.83 1.88 -15.42
N SER A 148 1.64 0.58 -15.40
CA SER A 148 0.32 -0.05 -15.34
C SER A 148 -0.35 0.19 -13.97
N PHE A 149 -1.68 0.02 -13.87
CA PHE A 149 -2.38 0.12 -12.58
C PHE A 149 -1.91 -0.94 -11.58
N VAL A 150 -1.57 -2.14 -12.03
CA VAL A 150 -1.02 -3.18 -11.15
C VAL A 150 0.32 -2.74 -10.57
N GLN A 151 1.20 -2.18 -11.38
CA GLN A 151 2.47 -1.60 -10.89
C GLN A 151 2.23 -0.39 -9.99
N GLY A 152 1.24 0.45 -10.33
CA GLY A 152 0.83 1.58 -9.48
C GLY A 152 0.37 1.16 -8.09
N ALA A 153 -0.37 0.04 -7.98
CA ALA A 153 -0.78 -0.51 -6.69
C ALA A 153 0.41 -1.03 -5.85
N LEU A 154 1.49 -1.48 -6.51
CA LEU A 154 2.70 -1.92 -5.82
C LEU A 154 3.57 -0.78 -5.26
N LEU A 155 3.28 0.49 -5.58
CA LEU A 155 4.10 1.62 -5.12
C LEU A 155 4.05 1.80 -3.60
N GLU A 156 2.91 1.49 -2.96
CA GLU A 156 2.82 1.53 -1.50
C GLU A 156 3.79 0.53 -0.85
N PRO A 157 3.69 -0.80 -1.10
CA PRO A 157 4.62 -1.76 -0.51
C PRO A 157 6.07 -1.59 -1.00
N LEU A 158 6.28 -1.03 -2.20
CA LEU A 158 7.61 -0.65 -2.68
C LEU A 158 8.22 0.46 -1.81
N GLY A 159 7.43 1.44 -1.37
CA GLY A 159 7.85 2.47 -0.43
C GLY A 159 8.32 1.89 0.91
N VAL A 160 7.64 0.85 1.41
CA VAL A 160 8.05 0.11 2.61
C VAL A 160 9.41 -0.58 2.39
N ALA A 161 9.58 -1.26 1.25
CA ALA A 161 10.83 -1.93 0.91
C ALA A 161 11.99 -0.94 0.73
N LEU A 162 11.75 0.19 0.04
CA LEU A 162 12.73 1.25 -0.16
C LEU A 162 13.20 1.84 1.18
N ASN A 163 12.25 2.22 2.05
CA ASN A 163 12.58 2.74 3.38
C ASN A 163 13.41 1.76 4.22
N ALA A 164 13.13 0.46 4.14
CA ALA A 164 13.91 -0.56 4.84
C ALA A 164 15.34 -0.67 4.29
N VAL A 165 15.51 -0.62 2.96
CA VAL A 165 16.83 -0.64 2.31
C VAL A 165 17.62 0.63 2.62
N GLU A 166 16.99 1.81 2.58
CA GLU A 166 17.63 3.07 2.92
C GLU A 166 18.21 3.10 4.34
N ARG A 167 17.53 2.46 5.31
CA ARG A 167 17.99 2.43 6.71
C ARG A 167 19.30 1.67 6.92
N VAL A 168 19.67 0.77 6.03
CA VAL A 168 20.94 0.03 6.12
C VAL A 168 22.06 0.67 5.31
N HIS A 169 21.76 1.74 4.54
CA HIS A 169 22.72 2.51 3.74
C HIS A 169 23.65 1.62 2.90
N PRO A 170 23.12 0.76 2.00
CA PRO A 170 23.94 -0.15 1.22
C PRO A 170 24.83 0.61 0.23
N GLU A 171 26.09 0.18 0.12
CA GLU A 171 27.09 0.79 -0.76
C GLU A 171 27.48 -0.16 -1.91
N PRO A 172 27.96 0.36 -3.05
CA PRO A 172 28.49 -0.45 -4.14
C PRO A 172 29.61 -1.38 -3.65
N GLY A 173 29.50 -2.68 -3.95
CA GLY A 173 30.42 -3.71 -3.48
C GLY A 173 29.93 -4.52 -2.28
N ASP A 174 28.88 -4.08 -1.62
CA ASP A 174 28.26 -4.81 -0.53
C ASP A 174 27.62 -6.12 -0.99
N THR A 175 27.48 -7.04 -0.04
CA THR A 175 26.67 -8.24 -0.18
C THR A 175 25.45 -8.13 0.73
N ALA A 176 24.25 -8.20 0.16
CA ALA A 176 22.99 -8.12 0.91
C ALA A 176 22.40 -9.52 1.14
N LEU A 177 21.86 -9.74 2.35
CA LEU A 177 21.07 -10.91 2.70
C LEU A 177 19.62 -10.48 2.98
N VAL A 178 18.68 -11.00 2.21
CA VAL A 178 17.24 -10.83 2.42
C VAL A 178 16.66 -12.12 2.99
N MET A 179 16.15 -12.07 4.21
CA MET A 179 15.56 -13.21 4.89
C MET A 179 14.04 -13.21 4.70
N GLY A 180 13.55 -14.15 3.89
CA GLY A 180 12.14 -14.34 3.55
C GLY A 180 11.75 -13.76 2.18
N PRO A 181 11.30 -14.62 1.23
CA PRO A 181 10.89 -14.24 -0.11
C PRO A 181 9.41 -13.80 -0.16
N GLY A 182 8.92 -13.15 0.89
CA GLY A 182 7.59 -12.54 0.87
C GLY A 182 7.52 -11.33 -0.07
N PRO A 183 6.35 -10.73 -0.28
CA PRO A 183 6.19 -9.57 -1.17
C PRO A 183 7.21 -8.44 -0.86
N ILE A 184 7.37 -8.08 0.40
CA ILE A 184 8.33 -7.03 0.82
C ILE A 184 9.78 -7.48 0.55
N GLY A 185 10.14 -8.74 0.85
CA GLY A 185 11.49 -9.26 0.56
C GLY A 185 11.82 -9.24 -0.93
N LEU A 186 10.87 -9.62 -1.80
CA LEU A 186 11.03 -9.56 -3.25
C LEU A 186 11.18 -8.11 -3.74
N LEU A 187 10.41 -7.17 -3.19
CA LEU A 187 10.55 -5.75 -3.50
C LEU A 187 11.90 -5.18 -2.99
N MET A 188 12.37 -5.57 -1.81
CA MET A 188 13.72 -5.21 -1.31
C MET A 188 14.82 -5.69 -2.25
N ILE A 189 14.71 -6.92 -2.79
CA ILE A 189 15.65 -7.45 -3.78
C ILE A 189 15.66 -6.57 -5.02
N ALA A 190 14.48 -6.21 -5.53
CA ALA A 190 14.38 -5.32 -6.69
C ALA A 190 15.02 -3.95 -6.41
N VAL A 191 14.76 -3.33 -5.25
CA VAL A 191 15.36 -2.06 -4.83
C VAL A 191 16.88 -2.17 -4.73
N LEU A 192 17.41 -3.19 -4.04
CA LEU A 192 18.85 -3.42 -3.89
C LEU A 192 19.54 -3.54 -5.26
N LYS A 193 18.92 -4.27 -6.19
CA LYS A 193 19.49 -4.51 -7.54
C LYS A 193 19.35 -3.29 -8.44
N GLN A 194 18.17 -2.68 -8.51
CA GLN A 194 17.84 -1.68 -9.53
C GLN A 194 18.17 -0.24 -9.09
N ALA A 195 17.96 0.09 -7.81
CA ALA A 195 18.20 1.43 -7.29
C ALA A 195 19.59 1.60 -6.68
N TYR A 196 20.11 0.58 -6.00
CA TYR A 196 21.42 0.64 -5.34
C TYR A 196 22.54 -0.09 -6.06
N GLY A 197 22.24 -0.85 -7.12
CA GLY A 197 23.25 -1.55 -7.93
C GLY A 197 23.99 -2.64 -7.15
N ILE A 198 23.44 -3.18 -6.07
CA ILE A 198 24.08 -4.23 -5.28
C ILE A 198 24.19 -5.50 -6.11
N GLN A 199 25.41 -5.91 -6.40
CA GLN A 199 25.65 -7.02 -7.32
C GLN A 199 25.32 -8.38 -6.69
N LYS A 200 25.69 -8.59 -5.42
CA LYS A 200 25.47 -9.86 -4.74
C LYS A 200 24.33 -9.73 -3.73
N VAL A 201 23.18 -10.31 -4.06
CA VAL A 201 22.02 -10.41 -3.17
C VAL A 201 21.74 -11.89 -2.94
N ILE A 202 21.63 -12.30 -1.67
CA ILE A 202 21.28 -13.64 -1.24
C ILE A 202 19.86 -13.57 -0.66
N CYS A 203 18.99 -14.50 -1.04
CA CYS A 203 17.68 -14.63 -0.43
C CYS A 203 17.55 -16.01 0.24
N SER A 204 17.10 -16.03 1.49
CA SER A 204 16.78 -17.29 2.18
C SER A 204 15.28 -17.40 2.40
N GLY A 205 14.74 -18.62 2.29
CA GLY A 205 13.34 -18.93 2.50
C GLY A 205 13.16 -20.36 3.01
N LEU A 206 11.94 -20.69 3.44
CA LEU A 206 11.58 -22.05 3.86
C LEU A 206 11.38 -22.97 2.64
N ALA A 207 11.40 -24.29 2.84
CA ALA A 207 11.15 -25.26 1.77
C ALA A 207 9.80 -25.04 1.06
N MET A 208 8.79 -24.53 1.78
CA MET A 208 7.49 -24.18 1.23
C MET A 208 7.50 -22.94 0.31
N ASP A 209 8.54 -22.12 0.35
CA ASP A 209 8.66 -20.88 -0.43
C ASP A 209 9.24 -21.06 -1.83
N THR A 210 9.35 -22.29 -2.35
CA THR A 210 9.99 -22.62 -3.63
C THR A 210 9.56 -21.72 -4.78
N LYS A 211 8.24 -21.47 -4.95
CA LYS A 211 7.72 -20.57 -6.01
C LYS A 211 8.19 -19.13 -5.84
N ARG A 212 8.25 -18.62 -4.61
CA ARG A 212 8.70 -17.27 -4.31
C ARG A 212 10.20 -17.12 -4.50
N LEU A 213 10.98 -18.15 -4.15
CA LEU A 213 12.42 -18.19 -4.43
C LEU A 213 12.72 -18.18 -5.93
N GLN A 214 11.91 -18.87 -6.75
CA GLN A 214 12.01 -18.79 -8.22
C GLN A 214 11.75 -17.37 -8.74
N VAL A 215 10.77 -16.64 -8.18
CA VAL A 215 10.56 -15.22 -8.51
C VAL A 215 11.78 -14.39 -8.10
N ALA A 216 12.34 -14.65 -6.92
CA ALA A 216 13.55 -13.97 -6.48
C ALA A 216 14.72 -14.19 -7.45
N GLU A 217 14.92 -15.40 -7.99
CA GLU A 217 15.93 -15.70 -9.02
C GLU A 217 15.71 -14.88 -10.29
N GLN A 218 14.46 -14.74 -10.74
CA GLN A 218 14.11 -13.91 -11.91
C GLN A 218 14.43 -12.41 -11.72
N LEU A 219 14.45 -11.93 -10.48
CA LEU A 219 14.86 -10.57 -10.13
C LEU A 219 16.39 -10.38 -10.09
N CYS A 220 17.15 -11.29 -10.71
CA CYS A 220 18.62 -11.27 -10.81
C CYS A 220 19.35 -11.56 -9.48
N LEU A 221 18.87 -12.53 -8.72
CA LEU A 221 19.64 -13.10 -7.61
C LEU A 221 20.78 -13.97 -8.12
N LEU A 222 21.93 -13.90 -7.47
CA LEU A 222 23.04 -14.79 -7.72
C LEU A 222 22.94 -16.11 -6.94
N TYR A 223 22.12 -16.13 -5.85
CA TYR A 223 22.05 -17.28 -4.97
C TYR A 223 20.76 -17.31 -4.13
N THR A 224 20.12 -18.47 -4.01
CA THR A 224 19.07 -18.76 -3.05
C THR A 224 19.55 -19.87 -2.11
N SER A 225 19.14 -19.83 -0.85
CA SER A 225 19.51 -20.84 0.15
C SER A 225 18.29 -21.20 1.00
N PRO A 226 18.11 -22.49 1.35
CA PRO A 226 17.14 -22.87 2.37
C PRO A 226 17.46 -22.19 3.69
N SER A 227 16.43 -21.90 4.47
CA SER A 227 16.58 -21.33 5.80
C SER A 227 17.15 -22.39 6.75
N PRO A 228 18.01 -22.02 7.72
CA PRO A 228 18.46 -22.95 8.75
C PRO A 228 17.34 -23.41 9.72
N ARG A 229 16.11 -22.99 9.50
CA ARG A 229 14.92 -23.40 10.26
C ARG A 229 14.11 -24.50 9.57
N ASP A 230 14.54 -24.99 8.42
CA ASP A 230 13.88 -26.07 7.67
C ASP A 230 14.20 -27.46 8.26
#